data_3946064d2fc13ed7bbabd507eec6fced
#
_entry.id   3946064d2fc13ed7bbabd507eec6fced
#
_cell.length_a   1.000
_cell.length_b   1.000
_cell.length_c   1.000
_cell.angle_alpha   90.00
_cell.angle_beta   90.00
_cell.angle_gamma   90.00
#
_symmetry.space_group_name_H-M   'P 1'
#
loop_
_entity.id
_entity.type
_entity.pdbx_description
1 polymer ?
#
loop_
_entity_poly.entity_id
_entity_poly.type
_entity_poly.pdbx_seq_one_letter_code
_entity_poly.pdbx_strand_id
1 'polypeptide(L)'
;MVILQDTISFSELVPKLEKRERFETIKKAYEYALNEHKGMTRLTGDDFITHPLEVTKILMDLNVDDVTIIASLLHEVINNGNKTYEDLVNDFGEEVAKIVLNVSKINKLELPDNNESSVIYLRKILVGLAEDVRVLYIKLADRLHNMRTNWAINPQKQKQKAEETMSVLVPIAHRLGINSIKSELENLSLYYLKPDVYNDILEKLNETVDELNDCLEEMKDSIIDILTNAGIKFEIKGRVKSVYSIYNKLNNGKEWNK
;
A
#
# COMPACT_ATOMS: atom_id res chain seq x y z
N MET A 1 -4.59 15.38 7.74
CA MET A 1 -4.52 14.37 6.64
C MET A 1 -4.70 15.13 5.35
N VAL A 2 -3.68 15.17 4.48
CA VAL A 2 -3.80 15.78 3.16
C VAL A 2 -4.66 14.82 2.33
N ILE A 3 -5.84 15.28 1.90
CA ILE A 3 -6.64 14.58 0.89
C ILE A 3 -5.87 14.76 -0.40
N LEU A 4 -5.05 13.78 -0.75
CA LEU A 4 -4.32 13.77 -2.00
C LEU A 4 -5.37 13.55 -3.11
N GLN A 5 -5.69 14.61 -3.84
CA GLN A 5 -6.20 14.49 -5.20
C GLN A 5 -4.99 14.19 -6.08
N ASP A 6 -4.61 12.93 -6.16
CA ASP A 6 -3.46 12.50 -6.93
C ASP A 6 -3.90 12.22 -8.37
N THR A 7 -3.72 13.18 -9.22
CA THR A 7 -3.70 12.98 -10.68
C THR A 7 -2.30 12.56 -11.13
N ILE A 8 -1.86 11.37 -10.71
CA ILE A 8 -0.58 10.83 -11.17
C ILE A 8 -0.64 10.50 -12.66
N SER A 9 0.41 10.88 -13.38
CA SER A 9 0.61 10.51 -14.78
C SER A 9 1.73 9.48 -14.94
N PHE A 10 1.67 8.67 -15.99
CA PHE A 10 2.74 7.71 -16.29
C PHE A 10 4.10 8.40 -16.48
N SER A 11 4.11 9.62 -17.04
CA SER A 11 5.33 10.42 -17.25
C SER A 11 6.10 10.70 -15.95
N GLU A 12 5.42 10.79 -14.81
CA GLU A 12 6.07 10.97 -13.51
C GLU A 12 6.84 9.72 -13.04
N LEU A 13 6.42 8.53 -13.48
CA LEU A 13 7.08 7.27 -13.15
C LEU A 13 8.24 6.93 -14.09
N VAL A 14 8.22 7.46 -15.33
CA VAL A 14 9.20 7.17 -16.38
C VAL A 14 10.65 7.32 -15.90
N PRO A 15 11.08 8.40 -15.21
CA PRO A 15 12.49 8.55 -14.82
C PRO A 15 13.06 7.43 -13.96
N LYS A 16 12.18 6.73 -13.21
CA LYS A 16 12.54 5.56 -12.43
C LYS A 16 12.37 4.25 -13.22
N LEU A 17 11.37 4.19 -14.11
CA LEU A 17 11.01 2.99 -14.86
C LEU A 17 11.94 2.76 -16.07
N GLU A 18 12.41 3.82 -16.75
CA GLU A 18 13.28 3.72 -17.93
C GLU A 18 14.63 3.02 -17.65
N LYS A 19 15.02 2.94 -16.38
CA LYS A 19 16.23 2.24 -15.93
C LYS A 19 16.03 0.73 -15.75
N ARG A 20 14.82 0.23 -15.91
CA ARG A 20 14.48 -1.18 -15.74
C ARG A 20 14.65 -1.94 -17.05
N GLU A 21 15.04 -3.20 -16.95
CA GLU A 21 15.34 -4.05 -18.12
C GLU A 21 14.11 -4.22 -19.03
N ARG A 22 12.91 -4.30 -18.45
CA ARG A 22 11.65 -4.54 -19.19
C ARG A 22 10.83 -3.27 -19.42
N PHE A 23 11.47 -2.11 -19.53
CA PHE A 23 10.77 -0.82 -19.67
C PHE A 23 9.74 -0.80 -20.80
N GLU A 24 10.07 -1.31 -21.98
CA GLU A 24 9.14 -1.36 -23.12
C GLU A 24 7.89 -2.22 -22.82
N THR A 25 8.07 -3.32 -22.07
CA THR A 25 6.94 -4.16 -21.65
C THR A 25 6.10 -3.46 -20.58
N ILE A 26 6.73 -2.71 -19.67
CA ILE A 26 6.03 -1.89 -18.67
C ILE A 26 5.19 -0.81 -19.36
N LYS A 27 5.75 -0.13 -20.37
CA LYS A 27 5.06 0.87 -21.16
C LYS A 27 3.87 0.24 -21.93
N LYS A 28 4.09 -0.94 -22.56
CA LYS A 28 3.00 -1.70 -23.22
C LYS A 28 1.88 -2.02 -22.21
N ALA A 29 2.22 -2.44 -20.98
CA ALA A 29 1.23 -2.75 -19.94
C ALA A 29 0.42 -1.52 -19.52
N TYR A 30 1.06 -0.37 -19.38
CA TYR A 30 0.37 0.90 -19.14
C TYR A 30 -0.60 1.26 -20.26
N GLU A 31 -0.14 1.24 -21.52
CA GLU A 31 -0.99 1.56 -22.69
C GLU A 31 -2.17 0.59 -22.80
N TYR A 32 -1.94 -0.68 -22.49
CA TYR A 32 -2.98 -1.71 -22.46
C TYR A 32 -4.04 -1.41 -21.39
N ALA A 33 -3.60 -1.15 -20.14
CA ALA A 33 -4.52 -0.79 -19.05
C ALA A 33 -5.26 0.53 -19.33
N LEU A 34 -4.59 1.53 -19.88
CA LEU A 34 -5.20 2.81 -20.26
C LEU A 34 -6.34 2.62 -21.28
N ASN A 35 -6.13 1.78 -22.29
CA ASN A 35 -7.13 1.49 -23.30
C ASN A 35 -8.33 0.72 -22.73
N GLU A 36 -8.08 -0.27 -21.86
CA GLU A 36 -9.15 -1.07 -21.26
C GLU A 36 -10.01 -0.28 -20.26
N HIS A 37 -9.42 0.72 -19.60
CA HIS A 37 -10.13 1.57 -18.64
C HIS A 37 -10.59 2.91 -19.23
N LYS A 38 -10.52 3.07 -20.56
CA LYS A 38 -10.88 4.32 -21.23
C LYS A 38 -12.34 4.71 -20.95
N GLY A 39 -12.53 5.94 -20.46
CA GLY A 39 -13.85 6.48 -20.14
C GLY A 39 -14.42 6.00 -18.80
N MET A 40 -13.69 5.18 -18.05
CA MET A 40 -14.06 4.78 -16.68
C MET A 40 -13.52 5.81 -15.69
N THR A 41 -14.33 6.15 -14.69
CA THR A 41 -13.95 7.07 -13.61
C THR A 41 -14.07 6.36 -12.25
N ARG A 42 -13.26 6.76 -11.29
CA ARG A 42 -13.33 6.33 -9.89
C ARG A 42 -14.44 7.11 -9.16
N LEU A 43 -14.80 6.66 -7.96
CA LEU A 43 -15.70 7.41 -7.08
C LEU A 43 -15.13 8.75 -6.60
N THR A 44 -13.81 8.92 -6.69
CA THR A 44 -13.10 10.19 -6.45
C THR A 44 -13.31 11.22 -7.56
N GLY A 45 -13.78 10.79 -8.74
CA GLY A 45 -13.92 11.61 -9.95
C GLY A 45 -12.74 11.52 -10.91
N ASP A 46 -11.63 10.89 -10.51
CA ASP A 46 -10.43 10.75 -11.33
C ASP A 46 -10.58 9.64 -12.39
N ASP A 47 -9.79 9.71 -13.46
CA ASP A 47 -9.69 8.63 -14.44
C ASP A 47 -9.26 7.33 -13.78
N PHE A 48 -9.86 6.20 -14.18
CA PHE A 48 -9.62 4.91 -13.54
C PHE A 48 -8.14 4.49 -13.57
N ILE A 49 -7.41 4.86 -14.61
CA ILE A 49 -5.98 4.52 -14.78
C ILE A 49 -5.08 5.08 -13.66
N THR A 50 -5.52 6.13 -12.95
CA THR A 50 -4.77 6.70 -11.82
C THR A 50 -4.55 5.67 -10.71
N HIS A 51 -5.51 4.75 -10.52
CA HIS A 51 -5.39 3.70 -9.51
C HIS A 51 -4.26 2.70 -9.78
N PRO A 52 -4.19 2.02 -10.94
CA PRO A 52 -3.04 1.18 -11.27
C PRO A 52 -1.69 1.92 -11.21
N LEU A 53 -1.65 3.19 -11.60
CA LEU A 53 -0.44 4.01 -11.52
C LEU A 53 0.01 4.25 -10.07
N GLU A 54 -0.91 4.60 -9.16
CA GLU A 54 -0.60 4.78 -7.74
C GLU A 54 -0.19 3.47 -7.07
N VAL A 55 -0.85 2.36 -7.39
CA VAL A 55 -0.45 1.02 -6.92
C VAL A 55 0.98 0.70 -7.39
N THR A 56 1.28 0.98 -8.66
CA THR A 56 2.63 0.79 -9.21
C THR A 56 3.66 1.65 -8.50
N LYS A 57 3.37 2.93 -8.24
CA LYS A 57 4.25 3.86 -7.51
C LYS A 57 4.58 3.33 -6.11
N ILE A 58 3.57 2.87 -5.37
CA ILE A 58 3.76 2.26 -4.04
C ILE A 58 4.71 1.06 -4.12
N LEU A 59 4.55 0.21 -5.13
CA LEU A 59 5.39 -0.97 -5.33
C LEU A 59 6.82 -0.62 -5.76
N MET A 60 7.00 0.45 -6.53
CA MET A 60 8.34 0.93 -6.90
C MET A 60 9.17 1.33 -5.66
N ASP A 61 8.56 1.89 -4.64
CA ASP A 61 9.23 2.24 -3.38
C ASP A 61 9.62 0.98 -2.55
N LEU A 62 9.06 -0.18 -2.86
CA LEU A 62 9.45 -1.49 -2.30
C LEU A 62 10.51 -2.22 -3.13
N ASN A 63 10.95 -1.63 -4.23
CA ASN A 63 11.96 -2.17 -5.14
C ASN A 63 11.64 -3.60 -5.65
N VAL A 64 10.38 -3.85 -6.01
CA VAL A 64 9.92 -5.12 -6.59
C VAL A 64 10.45 -5.34 -8.01
N ASP A 65 10.35 -6.56 -8.53
CA ASP A 65 10.77 -6.92 -9.89
C ASP A 65 9.87 -6.35 -10.99
N ASP A 66 10.34 -6.41 -12.23
CA ASP A 66 9.62 -5.86 -13.40
C ASP A 66 8.32 -6.60 -13.69
N VAL A 67 8.26 -7.91 -13.39
CA VAL A 67 7.04 -8.72 -13.57
C VAL A 67 5.96 -8.23 -12.61
N THR A 68 6.31 -7.92 -11.36
CA THR A 68 5.38 -7.35 -10.37
C THR A 68 4.88 -5.98 -10.81
N ILE A 69 5.75 -5.12 -11.37
CA ILE A 69 5.37 -3.81 -11.92
C ILE A 69 4.39 -3.96 -13.07
N ILE A 70 4.67 -4.86 -14.04
CA ILE A 70 3.77 -5.13 -15.16
C ILE A 70 2.42 -5.65 -14.65
N ALA A 71 2.43 -6.61 -13.74
CA ALA A 71 1.21 -7.16 -13.15
C ALA A 71 0.41 -6.13 -12.36
N SER A 72 1.08 -5.17 -11.70
CA SER A 72 0.40 -4.09 -10.96
C SER A 72 -0.36 -3.12 -11.88
N LEU A 73 0.18 -2.81 -13.06
CA LEU A 73 -0.52 -2.01 -14.06
C LEU A 73 -1.76 -2.73 -14.61
N LEU A 74 -1.70 -4.06 -14.69
CA LEU A 74 -2.73 -4.90 -15.31
C LEU A 74 -3.73 -5.50 -14.29
N HIS A 75 -3.57 -5.28 -12.99
CA HIS A 75 -4.29 -6.06 -11.95
C HIS A 75 -5.82 -5.91 -11.98
N GLU A 76 -6.34 -4.86 -12.60
CA GLU A 76 -7.78 -4.61 -12.73
C GLU A 76 -8.36 -4.95 -14.11
N VAL A 77 -7.55 -5.28 -15.12
CA VAL A 77 -8.04 -5.49 -16.50
C VAL A 77 -8.94 -6.71 -16.66
N ILE A 78 -8.80 -7.73 -15.79
CA ILE A 78 -9.70 -8.90 -15.76
C ILE A 78 -11.01 -8.58 -15.03
N ASN A 79 -10.98 -7.75 -13.99
CA ASN A 79 -12.17 -7.44 -13.17
C ASN A 79 -13.04 -6.36 -13.79
N ASN A 80 -12.42 -5.29 -14.25
CA ASN A 80 -13.08 -4.07 -14.71
C ASN A 80 -12.90 -3.82 -16.22
N GLY A 81 -12.00 -4.56 -16.89
CA GLY A 81 -11.82 -4.58 -18.34
C GLY A 81 -12.53 -5.77 -18.99
N ASN A 82 -12.37 -5.89 -20.31
CA ASN A 82 -12.94 -6.97 -21.11
C ASN A 82 -11.90 -8.04 -21.49
N LYS A 83 -10.87 -8.23 -20.68
CA LYS A 83 -9.74 -9.11 -20.97
C LYS A 83 -9.82 -10.41 -20.20
N THR A 84 -9.38 -11.48 -20.87
CA THR A 84 -9.30 -12.82 -20.30
C THR A 84 -7.88 -13.14 -19.83
N TYR A 85 -7.75 -14.26 -19.12
CA TYR A 85 -6.43 -14.81 -18.78
C TYR A 85 -5.60 -15.13 -20.03
N GLU A 86 -6.22 -15.71 -21.04
CA GLU A 86 -5.61 -16.10 -22.31
C GLU A 86 -5.06 -14.88 -23.07
N ASP A 87 -5.78 -13.76 -23.07
CA ASP A 87 -5.30 -12.51 -23.65
C ASP A 87 -4.00 -12.03 -22.97
N LEU A 88 -3.96 -12.10 -21.63
CA LEU A 88 -2.77 -11.71 -20.88
C LEU A 88 -1.60 -12.68 -21.10
N VAL A 89 -1.86 -13.98 -21.24
CA VAL A 89 -0.81 -14.97 -21.59
C VAL A 89 -0.19 -14.64 -22.94
N ASN A 90 -1.02 -14.34 -23.93
CA ASN A 90 -0.55 -14.01 -25.29
C ASN A 90 0.24 -12.70 -25.34
N ASP A 91 -0.19 -11.67 -24.57
CA ASP A 91 0.39 -10.33 -24.63
C ASP A 91 1.58 -10.12 -23.72
N PHE A 92 1.61 -10.75 -22.52
CA PHE A 92 2.58 -10.50 -21.44
C PHE A 92 3.24 -11.76 -20.89
N GLY A 93 2.81 -12.95 -21.33
CA GLY A 93 3.32 -14.23 -20.87
C GLY A 93 2.62 -14.80 -19.64
N GLU A 94 2.80 -16.12 -19.45
CA GLU A 94 2.08 -16.90 -18.43
C GLU A 94 2.34 -16.41 -17.00
N GLU A 95 3.56 -15.97 -16.70
CA GLU A 95 3.96 -15.52 -15.36
C GLU A 95 3.16 -14.29 -14.92
N VAL A 96 3.10 -13.24 -15.77
CA VAL A 96 2.32 -12.02 -15.51
C VAL A 96 0.83 -12.36 -15.40
N ALA A 97 0.31 -13.15 -16.34
CA ALA A 97 -1.10 -13.53 -16.39
C ALA A 97 -1.55 -14.28 -15.12
N LYS A 98 -0.74 -15.20 -14.58
CA LYS A 98 -1.00 -15.91 -13.32
C LYS A 98 -1.10 -14.97 -12.13
N ILE A 99 -0.17 -14.02 -12.01
CA ILE A 99 -0.19 -13.03 -10.92
C ILE A 99 -1.48 -12.20 -10.99
N VAL A 100 -1.80 -11.64 -12.17
CA VAL A 100 -3.01 -10.83 -12.37
C VAL A 100 -4.28 -11.64 -12.07
N LEU A 101 -4.37 -12.89 -12.56
CA LEU A 101 -5.51 -13.77 -12.26
C LEU A 101 -5.67 -14.02 -10.76
N ASN A 102 -4.58 -14.26 -10.04
CA ASN A 102 -4.64 -14.55 -8.60
C ASN A 102 -5.01 -13.29 -7.79
N VAL A 103 -4.53 -12.10 -8.18
CA VAL A 103 -5.01 -10.83 -7.60
C VAL A 103 -6.51 -10.66 -7.86
N SER A 104 -6.97 -10.90 -9.09
CA SER A 104 -8.40 -10.84 -9.47
C SER A 104 -9.26 -11.79 -8.63
N LYS A 105 -8.82 -13.03 -8.41
CA LYS A 105 -9.53 -13.99 -7.56
C LYS A 105 -9.66 -13.51 -6.11
N ILE A 106 -8.62 -12.87 -5.56
CA ILE A 106 -8.67 -12.30 -4.21
C ILE A 106 -9.62 -11.10 -4.17
N ASN A 107 -9.62 -10.24 -5.19
CA ASN A 107 -10.48 -9.06 -5.25
C ASN A 107 -11.98 -9.40 -5.32
N LYS A 108 -12.34 -10.50 -5.97
CA LYS A 108 -13.74 -10.99 -6.05
C LYS A 108 -14.28 -11.58 -4.75
N LEU A 109 -13.43 -11.70 -3.72
CA LEU A 109 -13.86 -12.19 -2.42
C LEU A 109 -14.39 -11.00 -1.61
N GLU A 110 -15.70 -10.78 -1.67
CA GLU A 110 -16.38 -9.98 -0.68
C GLU A 110 -16.38 -10.73 0.66
N LEU A 111 -16.04 -10.01 1.73
CA LEU A 111 -16.23 -10.54 3.07
C LEU A 111 -17.73 -10.51 3.36
N PRO A 112 -18.36 -11.65 3.59
CA PRO A 112 -19.70 -11.65 4.17
C PRO A 112 -19.63 -11.10 5.62
N ASP A 113 -20.75 -10.59 6.12
CA ASP A 113 -20.87 -9.87 7.40
C ASP A 113 -20.64 -10.71 8.69
N ASN A 114 -20.00 -11.89 8.60
CA ASN A 114 -19.83 -12.79 9.75
C ASN A 114 -18.40 -13.37 9.86
N ASN A 115 -18.03 -13.79 11.08
CA ASN A 115 -16.69 -14.28 11.45
C ASN A 115 -16.17 -15.46 10.60
N GLU A 116 -17.02 -16.31 10.05
CA GLU A 116 -16.62 -17.43 9.19
C GLU A 116 -15.96 -16.97 7.89
N SER A 117 -16.29 -15.78 7.45
CA SER A 117 -15.82 -15.20 6.20
C SER A 117 -14.42 -14.63 6.28
N SER A 118 -14.04 -14.10 7.45
CA SER A 118 -12.67 -13.67 7.71
C SER A 118 -11.70 -14.86 7.60
N VAL A 119 -12.13 -16.04 8.05
CA VAL A 119 -11.34 -17.28 7.96
C VAL A 119 -11.21 -17.76 6.49
N ILE A 120 -12.30 -17.70 5.72
CA ILE A 120 -12.29 -18.07 4.30
C ILE A 120 -11.42 -17.10 3.50
N TYR A 121 -11.51 -15.81 3.77
CA TYR A 121 -10.68 -14.78 3.16
C TYR A 121 -9.19 -14.98 3.48
N LEU A 122 -8.85 -15.19 4.77
CA LEU A 122 -7.49 -15.53 5.19
C LEU A 122 -6.98 -16.79 4.51
N ARG A 123 -7.81 -17.85 4.41
CA ARG A 123 -7.43 -19.09 3.75
C ARG A 123 -7.11 -18.89 2.27
N LYS A 124 -7.87 -18.06 1.56
CA LYS A 124 -7.64 -17.77 0.14
C LYS A 124 -6.42 -16.86 -0.08
N ILE A 125 -6.20 -15.89 0.81
CA ILE A 125 -4.93 -15.14 0.83
C ILE A 125 -3.75 -16.09 1.06
N LEU A 126 -3.86 -17.02 2.02
CA LEU A 126 -2.80 -18.00 2.30
C LEU A 126 -2.56 -18.98 1.14
N VAL A 127 -3.59 -19.34 0.40
CA VAL A 127 -3.46 -20.15 -0.83
C VAL A 127 -2.77 -19.33 -1.93
N GLY A 128 -3.15 -18.07 -2.13
CA GLY A 128 -2.47 -17.16 -3.06
C GLY A 128 -0.99 -16.92 -2.69
N LEU A 129 -0.67 -16.87 -1.39
CA LEU A 129 0.70 -16.83 -0.85
C LEU A 129 1.53 -18.07 -1.21
N ALA A 130 0.91 -19.24 -1.17
CA ALA A 130 1.59 -20.50 -1.48
C ALA A 130 1.97 -20.59 -2.97
N GLU A 131 1.28 -19.83 -3.83
CA GLU A 131 1.55 -19.78 -5.27
C GLU A 131 2.58 -18.73 -5.64
N ASP A 132 2.40 -17.46 -5.17
CA ASP A 132 3.33 -16.36 -5.48
C ASP A 132 3.15 -15.18 -4.51
N VAL A 133 4.21 -14.84 -3.77
CA VAL A 133 4.20 -13.74 -2.80
C VAL A 133 3.94 -12.37 -3.45
N ARG A 134 4.27 -12.20 -4.74
CA ARG A 134 4.06 -10.95 -5.48
C ARG A 134 2.60 -10.54 -5.55
N VAL A 135 1.68 -11.52 -5.54
CA VAL A 135 0.24 -11.29 -5.44
C VAL A 135 -0.11 -10.48 -4.19
N LEU A 136 0.55 -10.74 -3.06
CA LEU A 136 0.31 -9.99 -1.83
C LEU A 136 0.91 -8.60 -1.84
N TYR A 137 2.09 -8.43 -2.45
CA TYR A 137 2.65 -7.09 -2.63
C TYR A 137 1.67 -6.19 -3.37
N ILE A 138 1.12 -6.70 -4.50
CA ILE A 138 0.11 -5.96 -5.27
C ILE A 138 -1.15 -5.73 -4.43
N LYS A 139 -1.66 -6.75 -3.73
CA LYS A 139 -2.87 -6.62 -2.91
C LYS A 139 -2.72 -5.63 -1.75
N LEU A 140 -1.55 -5.59 -1.11
CA LEU A 140 -1.27 -4.63 -0.04
C LEU A 140 -1.15 -3.19 -0.58
N ALA A 141 -0.52 -3.00 -1.74
CA ALA A 141 -0.43 -1.70 -2.40
C ALA A 141 -1.81 -1.22 -2.90
N ASP A 142 -2.62 -2.12 -3.50
CA ASP A 142 -4.02 -1.88 -3.88
C ASP A 142 -4.84 -1.42 -2.66
N ARG A 143 -4.78 -2.17 -1.55
CA ARG A 143 -5.50 -1.80 -0.33
C ARG A 143 -5.03 -0.46 0.22
N LEU A 144 -3.73 -0.18 0.19
CA LEU A 144 -3.20 1.09 0.68
C LEU A 144 -3.76 2.26 -0.13
N HIS A 145 -3.72 2.18 -1.47
CA HIS A 145 -4.31 3.22 -2.30
C HIS A 145 -5.83 3.35 -2.08
N ASN A 146 -6.55 2.22 -1.97
CA ASN A 146 -7.98 2.23 -1.67
C ASN A 146 -8.29 2.84 -0.29
N MET A 147 -7.42 2.67 0.71
CA MET A 147 -7.57 3.32 2.02
C MET A 147 -7.27 4.83 1.99
N ARG A 148 -6.33 5.28 1.16
CA ARG A 148 -6.06 6.71 0.91
C ARG A 148 -7.27 7.43 0.29
N THR A 149 -8.02 6.74 -0.57
CA THR A 149 -9.21 7.26 -1.27
C THR A 149 -10.54 6.84 -0.62
N ASN A 150 -10.50 6.24 0.57
CA ASN A 150 -11.67 5.68 1.25
C ASN A 150 -12.72 6.75 1.64
N TRP A 151 -12.33 8.02 1.69
CA TRP A 151 -13.22 9.17 1.92
C TRP A 151 -14.34 9.31 0.87
N ALA A 152 -14.13 8.79 -0.35
CA ALA A 152 -15.10 8.87 -1.45
C ALA A 152 -16.30 7.91 -1.31
N ILE A 153 -16.26 6.97 -0.36
CA ILE A 153 -17.35 6.01 -0.12
C ILE A 153 -18.12 6.37 1.16
N ASN A 154 -19.30 5.74 1.34
CA ASN A 154 -20.14 6.02 2.51
C ASN A 154 -19.46 5.61 3.84
N PRO A 155 -19.78 6.28 4.98
CA PRO A 155 -19.13 6.05 6.26
C PRO A 155 -19.18 4.61 6.78
N GLN A 156 -20.28 3.89 6.53
CA GLN A 156 -20.40 2.50 6.96
C GLN A 156 -19.41 1.59 6.25
N LYS A 157 -19.28 1.75 4.92
CA LYS A 157 -18.28 1.01 4.12
C LYS A 157 -16.85 1.42 4.45
N GLN A 158 -16.62 2.72 4.81
CA GLN A 158 -15.31 3.18 5.28
C GLN A 158 -14.85 2.39 6.51
N LYS A 159 -15.73 2.26 7.51
CA LYS A 159 -15.43 1.51 8.75
C LYS A 159 -15.20 0.03 8.48
N GLN A 160 -16.07 -0.60 7.71
CA GLN A 160 -15.95 -2.02 7.35
C GLN A 160 -14.59 -2.31 6.67
N LYS A 161 -14.20 -1.49 5.69
CA LYS A 161 -12.88 -1.63 5.03
C LYS A 161 -11.71 -1.39 5.98
N ALA A 162 -11.84 -0.46 6.92
CA ALA A 162 -10.81 -0.21 7.93
C ALA A 162 -10.67 -1.38 8.91
N GLU A 163 -11.79 -1.98 9.36
CA GLU A 163 -11.80 -3.18 10.22
C GLU A 163 -11.14 -4.37 9.52
N GLU A 164 -11.53 -4.63 8.27
CA GLU A 164 -10.91 -5.67 7.43
C GLU A 164 -9.41 -5.45 7.27
N THR A 165 -9.01 -4.22 6.95
CA THR A 165 -7.60 -3.88 6.77
C THR A 165 -6.80 -4.15 8.04
N MET A 166 -7.33 -3.75 9.21
CA MET A 166 -6.68 -3.90 10.50
C MET A 166 -6.60 -5.36 10.95
N SER A 167 -7.67 -6.12 10.74
CA SER A 167 -7.75 -7.51 11.21
C SER A 167 -7.00 -8.50 10.32
N VAL A 168 -6.87 -8.23 9.02
CA VAL A 168 -6.33 -9.18 8.04
C VAL A 168 -5.03 -8.68 7.41
N LEU A 169 -5.06 -7.52 6.75
CA LEU A 169 -3.95 -7.11 5.88
C LEU A 169 -2.77 -6.50 6.65
N VAL A 170 -3.03 -5.80 7.75
CA VAL A 170 -1.97 -5.28 8.64
C VAL A 170 -1.11 -6.42 9.22
N PRO A 171 -1.67 -7.51 9.79
CA PRO A 171 -0.89 -8.67 10.22
C PRO A 171 -0.07 -9.32 9.09
N ILE A 172 -0.61 -9.38 7.87
CA ILE A 172 0.12 -9.91 6.71
C ILE A 172 1.30 -9.01 6.35
N ALA A 173 1.08 -7.69 6.22
CA ALA A 173 2.14 -6.72 5.95
C ALA A 173 3.25 -6.79 7.01
N HIS A 174 2.87 -6.99 8.29
CA HIS A 174 3.82 -7.18 9.38
C HIS A 174 4.69 -8.44 9.21
N ARG A 175 4.07 -9.58 8.88
CA ARG A 175 4.80 -10.84 8.65
C ARG A 175 5.72 -10.81 7.44
N LEU A 176 5.35 -10.07 6.40
CA LEU A 176 6.17 -9.85 5.22
C LEU A 176 7.27 -8.80 5.43
N GLY A 177 7.30 -8.12 6.59
CA GLY A 177 8.29 -7.09 6.90
C GLY A 177 8.07 -5.77 6.15
N ILE A 178 6.91 -5.57 5.49
CA ILE A 178 6.59 -4.36 4.71
C ILE A 178 6.12 -3.25 5.66
N ASN A 179 7.06 -2.73 6.45
CA ASN A 179 6.73 -1.80 7.55
C ASN A 179 6.17 -0.45 7.07
N SER A 180 6.54 0.03 5.88
CA SER A 180 6.00 1.27 5.30
C SER A 180 4.49 1.16 5.06
N ILE A 181 4.07 0.16 4.28
CA ILE A 181 2.65 -0.10 4.00
C ILE A 181 1.89 -0.41 5.31
N LYS A 182 2.45 -1.27 6.16
CA LYS A 182 1.84 -1.61 7.46
C LYS A 182 1.52 -0.36 8.27
N SER A 183 2.51 0.50 8.48
CA SER A 183 2.36 1.69 9.32
C SER A 183 1.31 2.66 8.78
N GLU A 184 1.25 2.83 7.45
CA GLU A 184 0.27 3.71 6.83
C GLU A 184 -1.14 3.10 6.86
N LEU A 185 -1.29 1.79 6.61
CA LEU A 185 -2.57 1.09 6.76
C LEU A 185 -3.11 1.16 8.20
N GLU A 186 -2.24 1.01 9.20
CA GLU A 186 -2.60 1.17 10.61
C GLU A 186 -3.12 2.58 10.92
N ASN A 187 -2.43 3.63 10.44
CA ASN A 187 -2.82 5.02 10.64
C ASN A 187 -4.15 5.34 9.96
N LEU A 188 -4.31 4.96 8.69
CA LEU A 188 -5.55 5.19 7.95
C LEU A 188 -6.72 4.41 8.56
N SER A 189 -6.51 3.19 9.00
CA SER A 189 -7.54 2.41 9.66
C SER A 189 -7.97 3.05 11.00
N LEU A 190 -7.02 3.51 11.81
CA LEU A 190 -7.33 4.23 13.06
C LEU A 190 -8.14 5.50 12.78
N TYR A 191 -7.76 6.26 11.75
CA TYR A 191 -8.48 7.47 11.33
C TYR A 191 -9.96 7.19 11.02
N TYR A 192 -10.27 6.11 10.28
CA TYR A 192 -11.65 5.77 9.93
C TYR A 192 -12.43 5.10 11.08
N LEU A 193 -11.75 4.37 11.96
CA LEU A 193 -12.38 3.67 13.07
C LEU A 193 -12.59 4.55 14.31
N LYS A 194 -11.62 5.43 14.61
CA LYS A 194 -11.60 6.28 15.81
C LYS A 194 -11.08 7.68 15.47
N PRO A 195 -11.82 8.47 14.68
CA PRO A 195 -11.34 9.76 14.18
C PRO A 195 -10.96 10.75 15.30
N ASP A 196 -11.76 10.78 16.39
CA ASP A 196 -11.50 11.71 17.51
C ASP A 196 -10.16 11.37 18.19
N VAL A 197 -9.90 10.08 18.43
CA VAL A 197 -8.65 9.62 19.04
C VAL A 197 -7.46 9.87 18.12
N TYR A 198 -7.64 9.63 16.82
CA TYR A 198 -6.60 9.89 15.82
C TYR A 198 -6.21 11.37 15.81
N ASN A 199 -7.22 12.26 15.78
CA ASN A 199 -6.99 13.72 15.73
C ASN A 199 -6.38 14.26 17.02
N ASP A 200 -6.80 13.78 18.20
CA ASP A 200 -6.20 14.17 19.50
C ASP A 200 -4.70 13.79 19.56
N ILE A 201 -4.34 12.59 19.12
CA ILE A 201 -2.94 12.18 19.08
C ILE A 201 -2.15 12.98 18.04
N LEU A 202 -2.74 13.23 16.87
CA LEU A 202 -2.11 13.99 15.80
C LEU A 202 -1.83 15.42 16.21
N GLU A 203 -2.78 16.09 16.89
CA GLU A 203 -2.64 17.44 17.40
C GLU A 203 -1.46 17.54 18.39
N LYS A 204 -1.44 16.67 19.40
CA LYS A 204 -0.35 16.58 20.37
C LYS A 204 1.01 16.26 19.73
N LEU A 205 1.02 15.44 18.70
CA LEU A 205 2.24 15.11 17.97
C LEU A 205 2.74 16.32 17.17
N ASN A 206 1.84 17.08 16.53
CA ASN A 206 2.18 18.28 15.77
C ASN A 206 2.73 19.40 16.66
N GLU A 207 2.26 19.51 17.91
CA GLU A 207 2.80 20.48 18.88
C GLU A 207 4.27 20.22 19.22
N THR A 208 4.73 18.99 19.11
CA THR A 208 6.08 18.56 19.49
C THR A 208 6.93 18.09 18.32
N VAL A 209 6.42 18.14 17.08
CA VAL A 209 7.08 17.53 15.92
C VAL A 209 8.45 18.13 15.62
N ASP A 210 8.60 19.44 15.76
CA ASP A 210 9.86 20.12 15.50
C ASP A 210 10.90 19.74 16.56
N GLU A 211 10.54 19.74 17.84
CA GLU A 211 11.41 19.29 18.94
C GLU A 211 11.84 17.82 18.77
N LEU A 212 10.91 16.95 18.31
CA LEU A 212 11.19 15.55 18.06
C LEU A 212 12.14 15.34 16.87
N ASN A 213 12.00 16.14 15.81
CA ASN A 213 12.90 16.11 14.68
C ASN A 213 14.29 16.60 15.03
N ASP A 214 14.41 17.70 15.77
CA ASP A 214 15.68 18.24 16.24
C ASP A 214 16.41 17.21 17.13
N CYS A 215 15.71 16.64 18.10
CA CYS A 215 16.27 15.57 18.94
C CYS A 215 16.69 14.33 18.11
N LEU A 216 15.93 13.97 17.07
CA LEU A 216 16.25 12.85 16.19
C LEU A 216 17.55 13.11 15.41
N GLU A 217 17.75 14.31 14.89
CA GLU A 217 18.98 14.67 14.15
C GLU A 217 20.19 14.73 15.10
N GLU A 218 20.07 15.35 16.29
CA GLU A 218 21.14 15.35 17.31
C GLU A 218 21.55 13.92 17.71
N MET A 219 20.57 13.01 17.90
CA MET A 219 20.85 11.61 18.19
C MET A 219 21.55 10.91 17.03
N LYS A 220 21.13 11.17 15.79
CA LYS A 220 21.79 10.60 14.60
C LYS A 220 23.23 11.04 14.51
N ASP A 221 23.49 12.35 14.65
CA ASP A 221 24.84 12.89 14.57
C ASP A 221 25.75 12.30 15.64
N SER A 222 25.27 12.20 16.88
CA SER A 222 26.02 11.57 17.97
C SER A 222 26.36 10.11 17.69
N ILE A 223 25.43 9.34 17.12
CA ILE A 223 25.67 7.91 16.77
C ILE A 223 26.61 7.82 15.58
N ILE A 224 26.49 8.68 14.57
CA ILE A 224 27.37 8.74 13.39
C ILE A 224 28.81 8.97 13.85
N ASP A 225 29.04 9.92 14.74
CA ASP A 225 30.37 10.23 15.27
C ASP A 225 30.99 9.05 16.02
N ILE A 226 30.21 8.40 16.88
CA ILE A 226 30.70 7.22 17.64
C ILE A 226 31.08 6.08 16.70
N LEU A 227 30.20 5.72 15.74
CA LEU A 227 30.42 4.60 14.84
C LEU A 227 31.54 4.87 13.83
N THR A 228 31.64 6.13 13.35
CA THR A 228 32.72 6.55 12.44
C THR A 228 34.06 6.48 13.15
N ASN A 229 34.18 6.97 14.37
CA ASN A 229 35.41 6.90 15.16
C ASN A 229 35.80 5.45 15.51
N ALA A 230 34.82 4.54 15.61
CA ALA A 230 35.08 3.12 15.80
C ALA A 230 35.44 2.36 14.49
N GLY A 231 35.42 3.03 13.33
CA GLY A 231 35.73 2.42 12.03
C GLY A 231 34.65 1.43 11.55
N ILE A 232 33.42 1.52 12.08
CA ILE A 232 32.31 0.61 11.74
C ILE A 232 31.57 1.15 10.51
N LYS A 233 31.32 0.31 9.51
CA LYS A 233 30.42 0.64 8.39
C LYS A 233 28.99 0.43 8.85
N PHE A 234 28.15 1.45 8.72
CA PHE A 234 26.75 1.43 9.17
C PHE A 234 25.83 2.19 8.22
N GLU A 235 24.55 1.90 8.33
CA GLU A 235 23.44 2.70 7.82
C GLU A 235 22.57 3.08 9.01
N ILE A 236 22.22 4.37 9.15
CA ILE A 236 21.37 4.85 10.23
C ILE A 236 20.06 5.37 9.68
N LYS A 237 18.96 4.90 10.27
CA LYS A 237 17.60 5.37 9.96
C LYS A 237 16.87 5.70 11.25
N GLY A 238 16.34 6.91 11.32
CA GLY A 238 15.49 7.35 12.42
C GLY A 238 14.14 7.83 11.89
N ARG A 239 13.10 7.70 12.71
CA ARG A 239 11.76 8.24 12.39
C ARG A 239 11.00 8.57 13.65
N VAL A 240 10.13 9.56 13.58
CA VAL A 240 9.09 9.80 14.57
C VAL A 240 8.05 8.67 14.52
N LYS A 241 7.51 8.29 15.67
CA LYS A 241 6.51 7.22 15.74
C LYS A 241 5.20 7.64 15.08
N SER A 242 4.56 6.70 14.39
CA SER A 242 3.24 6.90 13.81
C SER A 242 2.15 7.08 14.89
N VAL A 243 1.07 7.76 14.53
CA VAL A 243 -0.10 7.98 15.39
C VAL A 243 -0.63 6.67 15.96
N TYR A 244 -0.75 5.62 15.14
CA TYR A 244 -1.18 4.30 15.59
C TYR A 244 -0.20 3.65 16.59
N SER A 245 1.10 3.82 16.39
CA SER A 245 2.11 3.31 17.33
C SER A 245 2.01 3.97 18.70
N ILE A 246 1.68 5.27 18.73
CA ILE A 246 1.42 6.03 19.96
C ILE A 246 0.11 5.55 20.60
N TYR A 247 -0.97 5.46 19.83
CA TYR A 247 -2.26 4.91 20.28
C TYR A 247 -2.10 3.55 20.97
N ASN A 248 -1.36 2.62 20.37
CA ASN A 248 -1.11 1.30 20.97
C ASN A 248 -0.35 1.38 22.29
N LYS A 249 0.59 2.31 22.43
CA LYS A 249 1.31 2.50 23.69
C LYS A 249 0.40 3.05 24.80
N LEU A 250 -0.45 4.01 24.47
CA LEU A 250 -1.41 4.57 25.40
C LEU A 250 -2.44 3.52 25.87
N ASN A 251 -2.96 2.71 24.94
CA ASN A 251 -3.86 1.60 25.27
C ASN A 251 -3.22 0.53 26.16
N ASN A 252 -1.90 0.36 26.10
CA ASN A 252 -1.14 -0.56 26.95
C ASN A 252 -0.67 0.08 28.27
N GLY A 253 -1.30 1.16 28.70
CA GLY A 253 -1.07 1.82 29.99
C GLY A 253 0.21 2.67 30.07
N LYS A 254 0.81 3.04 28.91
CA LYS A 254 1.92 4.01 28.90
C LYS A 254 1.36 5.43 28.87
N GLU A 255 1.95 6.30 29.66
CA GLU A 255 1.63 7.73 29.64
C GLU A 255 2.29 8.41 28.43
N TRP A 256 1.74 9.57 28.03
CA TRP A 256 2.25 10.36 26.92
C TRP A 256 3.74 10.76 27.09
N ASN A 257 4.16 10.99 28.34
CA ASN A 257 5.50 11.48 28.67
C ASN A 257 6.54 10.37 28.93
N LYS A 258 6.30 9.15 28.48
CA LYS A 258 7.21 8.00 28.57
C LYS A 258 7.29 7.36 27.17
#